data_0b7be83bee0ed374c0d101026f4ba4a0
#
_entry.id   0b7be83bee0ed374c0d101026f4ba4a0
#
_cell.length_a   1.000
_cell.length_b   1.000
_cell.length_c   1.000
_cell.angle_alpha   90.00
_cell.angle_beta   90.00
_cell.angle_gamma   90.00
#
_symmetry.space_group_name_H-M   'P 1'
#
loop_
_entity.id
_entity.type
_entity.pdbx_description
1 polymer ?
#
loop_
_entity_poly.entity_id
_entity_poly.type
_entity_poly.pdbx_seq_one_letter_code
_entity_poly.pdbx_strand_id
1 'polypeptide(L)'
;MNRHTDIAARLINHNPSAYGTRTFDEDIDFKSAPEESRELIASADLIHCHHWIDLASNPFGVDLRKKHVLRHFHSEPHFVAKHANVAVADIVGDERPQLVVAQFQERYYPRAKPVPNLLDLEALDRIAADTPRMARPTATVRLAYAPTTDVSAFSERWNTKGAPETLRILERMRERLPLTIDVFHALPHAEAMRRKFAADIVIDELVTGSYHLSGLESMAMGLTTLGYLDARTTAVVAALTGSMSLPWINVPLHAAPECLETLIDSSELRTFAGAAGMHWIRNNWDTQKLIRHYVEAYDDVLNGRPLVRSSRVNELNDIAIPDYNWRTNIKQLERCLNEG
;
A
#
# COMPACT_ATOMS: atom_id res chain seq x y z
N MET A 1 15.34 -4.37 4.23
CA MET A 1 16.21 -5.52 4.45
C MET A 1 17.46 -5.08 5.22
N ASN A 2 18.39 -4.35 4.64
CA ASN A 2 19.70 -3.99 5.24
C ASN A 2 19.64 -3.37 6.65
N ARG A 3 18.60 -2.64 7.03
CA ARG A 3 18.45 -2.03 8.36
C ARG A 3 17.90 -2.95 9.44
N HIS A 4 17.22 -4.03 9.06
CA HIS A 4 16.43 -4.83 9.98
C HIS A 4 16.77 -6.33 9.94
N THR A 5 17.71 -6.72 9.08
CA THR A 5 18.13 -8.12 8.89
C THR A 5 19.60 -8.18 8.50
N ASP A 6 20.22 -9.35 8.61
CA ASP A 6 21.58 -9.62 8.14
C ASP A 6 21.66 -9.87 6.61
N ILE A 7 20.56 -9.68 5.88
CA ILE A 7 20.51 -9.87 4.44
C ILE A 7 21.06 -8.64 3.74
N ALA A 8 22.14 -8.80 2.98
CA ALA A 8 22.68 -7.77 2.11
C ALA A 8 21.80 -7.66 0.85
N ALA A 9 20.94 -6.66 0.80
CA ALA A 9 20.06 -6.41 -0.33
C ALA A 9 20.51 -5.21 -1.16
N ARG A 10 20.48 -5.35 -2.49
CA ARG A 10 20.74 -4.27 -3.44
C ARG A 10 19.56 -4.17 -4.40
N LEU A 11 19.13 -2.96 -4.69
CA LEU A 11 18.06 -2.70 -5.65
C LEU A 11 18.67 -2.23 -6.97
N ILE A 12 18.42 -2.99 -8.04
CA ILE A 12 18.82 -2.63 -9.40
C ILE A 12 17.57 -2.20 -10.16
N ASN A 13 17.55 -0.95 -10.60
CA ASN A 13 16.44 -0.39 -11.35
C ASN A 13 16.83 -0.28 -12.84
N HIS A 14 16.13 -1.01 -13.70
CA HIS A 14 16.38 -0.96 -15.15
C HIS A 14 15.50 0.07 -15.89
N ASN A 15 14.48 0.59 -15.21
CA ASN A 15 13.58 1.60 -15.77
C ASN A 15 13.18 2.66 -14.72
N PRO A 16 14.13 3.52 -14.30
CA PRO A 16 13.91 4.48 -13.22
C PRO A 16 12.80 5.49 -13.51
N SER A 17 12.50 5.75 -14.79
CA SER A 17 11.42 6.67 -15.17
C SER A 17 10.02 6.12 -15.04
N ALA A 18 9.84 4.80 -14.89
CA ALA A 18 8.51 4.16 -14.85
C ALA A 18 7.72 4.47 -13.57
N TYR A 19 8.40 4.79 -12.46
CA TYR A 19 7.79 4.94 -11.13
C TYR A 19 8.13 6.25 -10.43
N GLY A 20 8.60 7.25 -11.17
CA GLY A 20 8.90 8.57 -10.63
C GLY A 20 10.17 8.62 -9.78
N THR A 21 10.20 9.55 -8.85
CA THR A 21 11.39 10.05 -8.15
C THR A 21 11.70 9.32 -6.83
N ARG A 22 11.27 8.07 -6.67
CA ARG A 22 11.58 7.30 -5.46
C ARG A 22 12.93 6.61 -5.63
N THR A 23 13.96 7.24 -5.16
CA THR A 23 15.30 6.65 -5.04
C THR A 23 15.50 6.13 -3.62
N PHE A 24 16.11 4.96 -3.50
CA PHE A 24 16.57 4.39 -2.25
C PHE A 24 18.10 4.48 -2.20
N ASP A 25 18.67 4.51 -1.02
CA ASP A 25 20.14 4.61 -0.86
C ASP A 25 20.89 3.47 -1.56
N GLU A 26 20.23 2.32 -1.75
CA GLU A 26 20.76 1.14 -2.42
C GLU A 26 20.40 1.05 -3.91
N ASP A 27 19.77 2.08 -4.47
CA ASP A 27 19.39 2.09 -5.87
C ASP A 27 20.60 2.12 -6.79
N ILE A 28 20.60 1.22 -7.74
CA ILE A 28 21.53 1.19 -8.86
C ILE A 28 20.73 1.36 -10.14
N ASP A 29 20.98 2.41 -10.86
CA ASP A 29 20.46 2.58 -12.21
C ASP A 29 21.27 1.70 -13.17
N PHE A 30 20.63 0.67 -13.72
CA PHE A 30 21.28 -0.27 -14.64
C PHE A 30 21.90 0.44 -15.84
N LYS A 31 21.29 1.51 -16.36
CA LYS A 31 21.83 2.24 -17.52
C LYS A 31 23.13 2.95 -17.19
N SER A 32 23.28 3.40 -15.96
CA SER A 32 24.47 4.11 -15.49
C SER A 32 25.59 3.17 -15.04
N ALA A 33 25.25 1.97 -14.52
CA ALA A 33 26.19 1.00 -13.97
C ALA A 33 25.88 -0.43 -14.44
N PRO A 34 25.94 -0.74 -15.73
CA PRO A 34 25.52 -2.03 -16.26
C PRO A 34 26.44 -3.18 -15.84
N GLU A 35 27.75 -2.97 -15.78
CA GLU A 35 28.70 -4.03 -15.39
C GLU A 35 28.59 -4.35 -13.90
N GLU A 36 28.57 -3.35 -13.03
CA GLU A 36 28.32 -3.53 -11.59
C GLU A 36 27.02 -4.28 -11.33
N SER A 37 25.96 -3.92 -12.06
CA SER A 37 24.66 -4.59 -11.96
C SER A 37 24.74 -6.07 -12.33
N ARG A 38 25.48 -6.40 -13.41
CA ARG A 38 25.67 -7.79 -13.85
C ARG A 38 26.48 -8.59 -12.84
N GLU A 39 27.52 -8.02 -12.28
CA GLU A 39 28.33 -8.66 -11.24
C GLU A 39 27.50 -8.95 -9.98
N LEU A 40 26.70 -8.00 -9.53
CA LEU A 40 25.79 -8.18 -8.40
C LEU A 40 24.75 -9.27 -8.66
N ILE A 41 24.13 -9.25 -9.85
CA ILE A 41 23.16 -10.30 -10.23
C ILE A 41 23.87 -11.68 -10.29
N ALA A 42 25.08 -11.74 -10.84
CA ALA A 42 25.82 -12.99 -10.95
C ALA A 42 26.24 -13.55 -9.59
N SER A 43 26.60 -12.70 -8.63
CA SER A 43 27.03 -13.10 -7.28
C SER A 43 25.88 -13.32 -6.30
N ALA A 44 24.66 -12.80 -6.59
CA ALA A 44 23.54 -12.90 -5.67
C ALA A 44 23.07 -14.35 -5.47
N ASP A 45 22.76 -14.71 -4.22
CA ASP A 45 22.16 -15.99 -3.84
C ASP A 45 20.69 -16.08 -4.29
N LEU A 46 19.96 -14.97 -4.24
CA LEU A 46 18.56 -14.86 -4.58
C LEU A 46 18.28 -13.60 -5.42
N ILE A 47 17.51 -13.74 -6.48
CA ILE A 47 17.00 -12.63 -7.29
C ILE A 47 15.52 -12.41 -6.96
N HIS A 48 15.22 -11.27 -6.36
CA HIS A 48 13.85 -10.84 -6.08
C HIS A 48 13.37 -9.90 -7.19
N CYS A 49 12.54 -10.42 -8.08
CA CYS A 49 12.02 -9.67 -9.23
C CYS A 49 10.70 -9.00 -8.91
N HIS A 50 10.63 -7.69 -9.00
CA HIS A 50 9.38 -6.96 -8.96
C HIS A 50 8.69 -7.01 -10.32
N HIS A 51 7.47 -7.56 -10.34
CA HIS A 51 6.70 -7.90 -11.53
C HIS A 51 7.37 -8.99 -12.40
N TRP A 52 7.16 -8.89 -13.72
CA TRP A 52 7.61 -9.88 -14.68
C TRP A 52 8.91 -9.47 -15.34
N ILE A 53 9.80 -10.43 -15.44
CA ILE A 53 11.00 -10.34 -16.28
C ILE A 53 11.22 -11.71 -16.94
N ASP A 54 11.60 -11.73 -18.21
CA ASP A 54 12.01 -12.97 -18.85
C ASP A 54 13.35 -13.44 -18.27
N LEU A 55 13.41 -14.70 -17.84
CA LEU A 55 14.59 -15.22 -17.15
C LEU A 55 15.73 -15.56 -18.09
N ALA A 56 15.44 -15.85 -19.36
CA ALA A 56 16.43 -16.15 -20.38
C ALA A 56 16.83 -14.90 -21.15
N SER A 57 15.86 -14.07 -21.52
CA SER A 57 16.04 -12.86 -22.32
C SER A 57 15.59 -11.64 -21.50
N ASN A 58 16.51 -11.01 -20.82
CA ASN A 58 16.24 -9.87 -19.93
C ASN A 58 17.20 -8.71 -20.20
N PRO A 59 16.87 -7.50 -19.73
CA PRO A 59 17.72 -6.31 -19.98
C PRO A 59 19.15 -6.43 -19.48
N PHE A 60 19.39 -7.27 -18.47
CA PHE A 60 20.71 -7.43 -17.85
C PHE A 60 21.65 -8.31 -18.68
N GLY A 61 21.12 -9.14 -19.60
CA GLY A 61 21.92 -10.09 -20.38
C GLY A 61 22.47 -11.27 -19.54
N VAL A 62 21.88 -11.56 -18.39
CA VAL A 62 22.26 -12.64 -17.49
C VAL A 62 21.17 -13.73 -17.53
N ASP A 63 21.56 -15.00 -17.69
CA ASP A 63 20.61 -16.11 -17.62
C ASP A 63 20.18 -16.36 -16.18
N LEU A 64 19.00 -15.90 -15.85
CA LEU A 64 18.41 -16.03 -14.49
C LEU A 64 17.77 -17.40 -14.23
N ARG A 65 17.63 -18.28 -15.24
CA ARG A 65 17.00 -19.60 -15.07
C ARG A 65 17.76 -20.51 -14.08
N LYS A 66 19.06 -20.26 -13.89
CA LYS A 66 19.96 -21.01 -13.03
C LYS A 66 20.06 -20.42 -11.61
N LYS A 67 19.36 -19.32 -11.35
CA LYS A 67 19.35 -18.64 -10.06
C LYS A 67 18.09 -18.98 -9.26
N HIS A 68 18.18 -18.84 -7.94
CA HIS A 68 16.97 -18.75 -7.13
C HIS A 68 16.26 -17.44 -7.47
N VAL A 69 15.06 -17.55 -8.00
CA VAL A 69 14.25 -16.39 -8.40
C VAL A 69 12.94 -16.39 -7.64
N LEU A 70 12.63 -15.26 -7.04
CA LEU A 70 11.36 -14.98 -6.38
C LEU A 70 10.66 -13.84 -7.12
N ARG A 71 9.45 -14.08 -7.58
CA ARG A 71 8.61 -13.07 -8.20
C ARG A 71 7.81 -12.30 -7.16
N HIS A 72 7.62 -11.00 -7.36
CA HIS A 72 6.78 -10.20 -6.48
C HIS A 72 5.84 -9.30 -7.29
N PHE A 73 4.55 -9.55 -7.19
CA PHE A 73 3.53 -8.85 -7.95
C PHE A 73 2.87 -7.74 -7.12
N HIS A 74 2.80 -6.54 -7.70
CA HIS A 74 2.16 -5.36 -7.13
C HIS A 74 0.93 -4.91 -7.93
N SER A 75 0.63 -5.60 -9.04
CA SER A 75 -0.49 -5.29 -9.94
C SER A 75 -1.17 -6.56 -10.39
N GLU A 76 -2.37 -6.44 -10.92
CA GLU A 76 -3.12 -7.56 -11.47
C GLU A 76 -2.43 -8.20 -12.69
N PRO A 77 -2.67 -9.49 -12.99
CA PRO A 77 -1.96 -10.20 -14.05
C PRO A 77 -2.14 -9.58 -15.43
N HIS A 78 -3.32 -9.06 -15.77
CA HIS A 78 -3.57 -8.40 -17.07
C HIS A 78 -2.70 -7.16 -17.26
N PHE A 79 -2.56 -6.35 -16.21
CA PHE A 79 -1.69 -5.18 -16.25
C PHE A 79 -0.23 -5.57 -16.43
N VAL A 80 0.24 -6.56 -15.66
CA VAL A 80 1.61 -7.07 -15.75
C VAL A 80 1.89 -7.65 -17.14
N ALA A 81 0.98 -8.48 -17.66
CA ALA A 81 1.09 -9.10 -18.97
C ALA A 81 1.17 -8.06 -20.11
N LYS A 82 0.29 -7.05 -20.06
CA LYS A 82 0.29 -5.93 -21.03
C LYS A 82 1.63 -5.20 -21.05
N HIS A 83 2.18 -4.88 -19.89
CA HIS A 83 3.46 -4.16 -19.80
C HIS A 83 4.68 -5.02 -20.14
N ALA A 84 4.62 -6.31 -19.84
CA ALA A 84 5.69 -7.26 -20.18
C ALA A 84 5.58 -7.81 -21.62
N ASN A 85 4.49 -7.51 -22.32
CA ASN A 85 4.17 -8.06 -23.65
C ASN A 85 4.18 -9.59 -23.68
N VAL A 86 3.51 -10.21 -22.72
CA VAL A 86 3.35 -11.67 -22.58
C VAL A 86 1.89 -12.04 -22.40
N ALA A 87 1.56 -13.33 -22.47
CA ALA A 87 0.20 -13.77 -22.19
C ALA A 87 -0.08 -13.75 -20.66
N VAL A 88 -1.33 -13.48 -20.29
CA VAL A 88 -1.76 -13.55 -18.87
C VAL A 88 -1.50 -14.95 -18.30
N ALA A 89 -1.67 -15.98 -19.10
CA ALA A 89 -1.42 -17.37 -18.73
C ALA A 89 0.05 -17.60 -18.30
N ASP A 90 1.00 -16.92 -18.92
CA ASP A 90 2.41 -17.02 -18.56
C ASP A 90 2.68 -16.45 -17.17
N ILE A 91 1.98 -15.35 -16.81
CA ILE A 91 2.10 -14.73 -15.49
C ILE A 91 1.50 -15.63 -14.40
N VAL A 92 0.26 -16.07 -14.61
CA VAL A 92 -0.47 -16.85 -13.58
C VAL A 92 0.04 -18.29 -13.50
N GLY A 93 0.48 -18.83 -14.63
CA GLY A 93 1.00 -20.20 -14.75
C GLY A 93 2.48 -20.37 -14.36
N ASP A 94 3.23 -19.28 -14.10
CA ASP A 94 4.63 -19.38 -13.71
C ASP A 94 4.77 -20.19 -12.41
N GLU A 95 5.58 -21.24 -12.47
CA GLU A 95 5.81 -22.15 -11.34
C GLU A 95 6.88 -21.65 -10.35
N ARG A 96 7.55 -20.55 -10.66
CA ARG A 96 8.52 -19.96 -9.74
C ARG A 96 7.85 -19.51 -8.44
N PRO A 97 8.59 -19.50 -7.32
CA PRO A 97 8.09 -18.92 -6.08
C PRO A 97 7.57 -17.50 -6.29
N GLN A 98 6.39 -17.19 -5.73
CA GLN A 98 5.71 -15.92 -5.95
C GLN A 98 5.31 -15.27 -4.64
N LEU A 99 5.54 -13.96 -4.54
CA LEU A 99 4.94 -13.06 -3.58
C LEU A 99 3.92 -12.17 -4.28
N VAL A 100 2.93 -11.72 -3.54
CA VAL A 100 2.00 -10.69 -3.99
C VAL A 100 1.72 -9.74 -2.84
N VAL A 101 1.58 -8.45 -3.14
CA VAL A 101 1.15 -7.49 -2.10
C VAL A 101 -0.22 -7.89 -1.56
N ALA A 102 -0.35 -7.81 -0.24
CA ALA A 102 -1.57 -8.18 0.48
C ALA A 102 -2.68 -7.11 0.33
N GLN A 103 -3.02 -6.81 -0.90
CA GLN A 103 -4.01 -5.83 -1.33
C GLN A 103 -5.01 -6.50 -2.27
N PHE A 104 -5.73 -5.71 -3.07
CA PHE A 104 -6.68 -6.23 -4.05
C PHE A 104 -6.08 -7.30 -4.99
N GLN A 105 -4.83 -7.15 -5.37
CA GLN A 105 -4.11 -8.01 -6.31
C GLN A 105 -3.95 -9.45 -5.79
N GLU A 106 -3.92 -9.65 -4.49
CA GLU A 106 -3.74 -10.96 -3.85
C GLU A 106 -4.70 -12.01 -4.41
N ARG A 107 -5.92 -11.64 -4.71
CA ARG A 107 -6.97 -12.53 -5.21
C ARG A 107 -6.72 -13.12 -6.60
N TYR A 108 -5.82 -12.53 -7.37
CA TYR A 108 -5.49 -12.98 -8.73
C TYR A 108 -4.30 -13.95 -8.79
N TYR A 109 -3.58 -14.12 -7.69
CA TYR A 109 -2.38 -14.95 -7.63
C TYR A 109 -2.55 -16.10 -6.64
N PRO A 110 -3.25 -17.19 -7.03
CA PRO A 110 -3.61 -18.26 -6.10
C PRO A 110 -2.40 -19.02 -5.53
N ARG A 111 -1.23 -18.94 -6.17
CA ARG A 111 0.02 -19.59 -5.72
C ARG A 111 0.94 -18.66 -4.94
N ALA A 112 0.71 -17.36 -4.98
CA ALA A 112 1.60 -16.40 -4.34
C ALA A 112 1.36 -16.33 -2.82
N LYS A 113 2.44 -16.15 -2.05
CA LYS A 113 2.36 -15.81 -0.63
C LYS A 113 2.03 -14.33 -0.50
N PRO A 114 0.93 -13.94 0.14
CA PRO A 114 0.65 -12.54 0.43
C PRO A 114 1.68 -11.97 1.40
N VAL A 115 2.18 -10.78 1.08
CA VAL A 115 3.14 -10.05 1.92
C VAL A 115 2.70 -8.60 2.10
N PRO A 116 2.97 -7.97 3.26
CA PRO A 116 2.60 -6.59 3.51
C PRO A 116 3.51 -5.61 2.77
N ASN A 117 3.00 -4.42 2.45
CA ASN A 117 3.88 -3.29 2.13
C ASN A 117 4.64 -2.86 3.40
N LEU A 118 5.94 -2.69 3.29
CA LEU A 118 6.76 -2.17 4.40
C LEU A 118 6.79 -0.64 4.37
N LEU A 119 6.82 -0.02 5.56
CA LEU A 119 6.87 1.43 5.74
C LEU A 119 8.24 1.86 6.27
N ASP A 120 8.78 2.94 5.76
CA ASP A 120 9.88 3.66 6.40
C ASP A 120 9.32 4.69 7.38
N LEU A 121 9.02 4.24 8.59
CA LEU A 121 8.43 5.08 9.64
C LEU A 121 9.36 6.24 10.02
N GLU A 122 10.68 6.02 10.04
CA GLU A 122 11.65 7.07 10.36
C GLU A 122 11.66 8.17 9.30
N ALA A 123 11.55 7.82 8.01
CA ALA A 123 11.44 8.81 6.96
C ALA A 123 10.15 9.61 7.06
N LEU A 124 9.02 8.96 7.38
CA LEU A 124 7.74 9.64 7.61
C LEU A 124 7.78 10.56 8.83
N ASP A 125 8.41 10.14 9.92
CA ASP A 125 8.59 10.96 11.11
C ASP A 125 9.44 12.20 10.81
N ARG A 126 10.52 12.07 10.04
CA ARG A 126 11.33 13.22 9.59
C ARG A 126 10.50 14.19 8.76
N ILE A 127 9.75 13.70 7.77
CA ILE A 127 8.88 14.55 6.95
C ILE A 127 7.83 15.27 7.80
N ALA A 128 7.23 14.59 8.77
CA ALA A 128 6.26 15.19 9.67
C ALA A 128 6.88 16.26 10.56
N ALA A 129 8.09 16.03 11.10
CA ALA A 129 8.82 16.99 11.92
C ALA A 129 9.23 18.25 11.14
N ASP A 130 9.65 18.06 9.87
CA ASP A 130 10.10 19.15 8.99
C ASP A 130 8.94 19.91 8.32
N THR A 131 7.70 19.45 8.48
CA THR A 131 6.53 20.06 7.86
C THR A 131 5.69 20.79 8.92
N PRO A 132 5.76 22.12 9.01
CA PRO A 132 4.97 22.85 9.99
C PRO A 132 3.48 22.67 9.70
N ARG A 133 2.74 22.22 10.70
CA ARG A 133 1.27 22.32 10.67
C ARG A 133 0.90 23.79 10.76
N MET A 134 0.53 24.40 9.66
CA MET A 134 0.08 25.80 9.65
C MET A 134 -1.12 25.95 10.59
N ALA A 135 -1.06 26.96 11.49
CA ALA A 135 -2.25 27.39 12.23
C ALA A 135 -3.33 27.78 11.22
N ARG A 136 -4.50 27.18 11.34
CA ARG A 136 -5.57 27.35 10.36
C ARG A 136 -6.73 28.14 10.93
N PRO A 137 -7.45 28.90 10.06
CA PRO A 137 -8.79 29.32 10.42
C PRO A 137 -9.62 28.09 10.71
N THR A 138 -10.22 28.00 11.87
CA THR A 138 -10.97 26.86 12.39
C THR A 138 -12.21 26.48 11.57
N ALA A 139 -12.54 27.25 10.54
CA ALA A 139 -13.80 27.16 9.80
C ALA A 139 -13.79 26.22 8.59
N THR A 140 -12.61 25.79 8.09
CA THR A 140 -12.57 25.02 6.84
C THR A 140 -11.69 23.77 7.01
N VAL A 141 -12.23 22.60 6.68
CA VAL A 141 -11.52 21.33 6.69
C VAL A 141 -10.81 21.11 5.36
N ARG A 142 -9.53 20.73 5.42
CA ARG A 142 -8.75 20.36 4.23
C ARG A 142 -8.74 18.84 4.06
N LEU A 143 -9.20 18.40 2.89
CA LEU A 143 -9.17 17.01 2.49
C LEU A 143 -8.11 16.81 1.42
N ALA A 144 -7.22 15.84 1.60
CA ALA A 144 -6.25 15.42 0.57
C ALA A 144 -6.71 14.13 -0.09
N TYR A 145 -6.59 14.10 -1.41
CA TYR A 145 -6.84 12.90 -2.20
C TYR A 145 -5.74 12.74 -3.26
N ALA A 146 -5.03 11.62 -3.19
CA ALA A 146 -3.91 11.32 -4.09
C ALA A 146 -4.22 10.08 -4.94
N PRO A 147 -5.03 10.21 -6.02
CA PRO A 147 -5.30 9.10 -6.93
C PRO A 147 -4.03 8.72 -7.69
N THR A 148 -3.94 7.44 -8.09
CA THR A 148 -2.81 6.96 -8.89
C THR A 148 -2.99 7.35 -10.37
N THR A 149 -4.23 7.37 -10.83
CA THR A 149 -4.63 7.68 -12.21
C THR A 149 -6.01 8.35 -12.21
N ASP A 150 -6.40 8.94 -13.32
CA ASP A 150 -7.75 9.50 -13.56
C ASP A 150 -8.69 8.45 -14.17
N VAL A 151 -8.24 7.19 -14.32
CA VAL A 151 -9.05 6.13 -14.91
C VAL A 151 -10.15 5.70 -13.96
N SER A 152 -11.36 5.57 -14.48
CA SER A 152 -12.49 5.02 -13.75
C SER A 152 -12.25 3.58 -13.33
N ALA A 153 -12.62 3.23 -12.10
CA ALA A 153 -12.52 1.87 -11.58
C ALA A 153 -13.32 0.85 -12.41
N PHE A 154 -14.37 1.29 -13.08
CA PHE A 154 -15.30 0.43 -13.81
C PHE A 154 -15.04 0.34 -15.32
N SER A 155 -14.08 1.11 -15.87
CA SER A 155 -13.86 1.14 -17.30
C SER A 155 -12.73 0.22 -17.77
N GLU A 156 -11.58 0.26 -17.13
CA GLU A 156 -10.40 -0.48 -17.58
C GLU A 156 -9.73 -1.33 -16.49
N ARG A 157 -9.71 -0.82 -15.26
CA ARG A 157 -8.99 -1.44 -14.16
C ARG A 157 -9.84 -1.38 -12.90
N TRP A 158 -10.21 -2.56 -12.43
CA TRP A 158 -10.95 -2.67 -11.19
C TRP A 158 -10.17 -2.21 -9.95
N ASN A 159 -8.85 -2.28 -10.00
CA ASN A 159 -7.96 -1.94 -8.89
C ASN A 159 -7.45 -0.49 -8.91
N THR A 160 -8.16 0.43 -9.54
CA THR A 160 -7.89 1.86 -9.44
C THR A 160 -8.58 2.44 -8.21
N LYS A 161 -8.14 3.64 -7.79
CA LYS A 161 -8.77 4.35 -6.66
C LYS A 161 -10.14 4.95 -6.97
N GLY A 162 -10.67 4.76 -8.17
CA GLY A 162 -11.95 5.35 -8.59
C GLY A 162 -11.93 6.87 -8.57
N ALA A 163 -10.90 7.49 -9.17
CA ALA A 163 -10.71 8.93 -9.11
C ALA A 163 -11.89 9.74 -9.66
N PRO A 164 -12.43 9.48 -10.86
CA PRO A 164 -13.57 10.22 -11.38
C PRO A 164 -14.82 10.11 -10.50
N GLU A 165 -15.07 8.94 -9.95
CA GLU A 165 -16.22 8.68 -9.09
C GLU A 165 -16.09 9.43 -7.76
N THR A 166 -14.92 9.35 -7.14
CA THR A 166 -14.61 10.03 -5.88
C THR A 166 -14.66 11.54 -6.04
N LEU A 167 -14.02 12.10 -7.07
CA LEU A 167 -13.98 13.53 -7.32
C LEU A 167 -15.37 14.11 -7.54
N ARG A 168 -16.25 13.41 -8.26
CA ARG A 168 -17.64 13.87 -8.48
C ARG A 168 -18.41 14.02 -7.16
N ILE A 169 -18.20 13.14 -6.20
CA ILE A 169 -18.82 13.25 -4.87
C ILE A 169 -18.19 14.41 -4.09
N LEU A 170 -16.87 14.51 -4.06
CA LEU A 170 -16.16 15.56 -3.32
C LEU A 170 -16.53 16.97 -3.81
N GLU A 171 -16.65 17.17 -5.12
CA GLU A 171 -17.07 18.45 -5.70
C GLU A 171 -18.47 18.87 -5.23
N ARG A 172 -19.44 17.94 -5.22
CA ARG A 172 -20.79 18.19 -4.69
C ARG A 172 -20.79 18.54 -3.21
N MET A 173 -19.90 17.91 -2.43
CA MET A 173 -19.77 18.21 -1.01
C MET A 173 -19.16 19.59 -0.75
N ARG A 174 -18.16 19.98 -1.53
CA ARG A 174 -17.50 21.29 -1.44
C ARG A 174 -18.48 22.44 -1.65
N GLU A 175 -19.54 22.25 -2.44
CA GLU A 175 -20.59 23.26 -2.64
C GLU A 175 -21.45 23.51 -1.38
N ARG A 176 -21.47 22.55 -0.43
CA ARG A 176 -22.38 22.55 0.72
C ARG A 176 -21.68 22.64 2.06
N LEU A 177 -20.41 22.26 2.12
CA LEU A 177 -19.66 22.12 3.37
C LEU A 177 -18.41 22.99 3.37
N PRO A 178 -17.91 23.41 4.53
CA PRO A 178 -16.68 24.18 4.65
C PRO A 178 -15.45 23.28 4.38
N LEU A 179 -15.30 22.84 3.13
CA LEU A 179 -14.32 21.88 2.68
C LEU A 179 -13.42 22.44 1.59
N THR A 180 -12.11 22.32 1.75
CA THR A 180 -11.13 22.48 0.67
C THR A 180 -10.57 21.14 0.26
N ILE A 181 -10.47 20.89 -1.04
CA ILE A 181 -10.02 19.62 -1.59
C ILE A 181 -8.67 19.86 -2.27
N ASP A 182 -7.67 19.11 -1.84
CA ASP A 182 -6.35 19.09 -2.42
C ASP A 182 -6.13 17.77 -3.17
N VAL A 183 -6.23 17.82 -4.49
CA VAL A 183 -6.04 16.66 -5.37
C VAL A 183 -4.68 16.76 -6.04
N PHE A 184 -3.89 15.70 -5.94
CA PHE A 184 -2.57 15.66 -6.56
C PHE A 184 -2.17 14.24 -6.95
N HIS A 185 -1.38 14.13 -8.01
CA HIS A 185 -0.78 12.90 -8.49
C HIS A 185 0.60 13.18 -9.09
N ALA A 186 1.38 12.14 -9.35
CA ALA A 186 2.69 12.23 -10.01
C ALA A 186 3.67 13.23 -9.36
N LEU A 187 3.60 13.40 -8.04
CA LEU A 187 4.55 14.21 -7.27
C LEU A 187 5.70 13.38 -6.72
N PRO A 188 6.87 13.98 -6.47
CA PRO A 188 7.91 13.38 -5.63
C PRO A 188 7.32 12.93 -4.29
N HIS A 189 7.75 11.75 -3.80
CA HIS A 189 7.16 11.14 -2.61
C HIS A 189 7.16 12.09 -1.40
N ALA A 190 8.29 12.73 -1.10
CA ALA A 190 8.38 13.66 0.02
C ALA A 190 7.41 14.85 -0.10
N GLU A 191 7.19 15.34 -1.32
CA GLU A 191 6.24 16.43 -1.57
C GLU A 191 4.79 15.95 -1.38
N ALA A 192 4.46 14.77 -1.90
CA ALA A 192 3.15 14.16 -1.68
C ALA A 192 2.86 13.97 -0.19
N MET A 193 3.85 13.52 0.59
CA MET A 193 3.70 13.37 2.04
C MET A 193 3.50 14.72 2.75
N ARG A 194 4.25 15.78 2.39
CA ARG A 194 4.03 17.12 2.95
C ARG A 194 2.62 17.64 2.67
N ARG A 195 2.12 17.45 1.46
CA ARG A 195 0.74 17.87 1.10
C ARG A 195 -0.31 17.11 1.89
N LYS A 196 -0.14 15.79 2.07
CA LYS A 196 -1.01 15.00 2.95
C LYS A 196 -0.94 15.50 4.39
N PHE A 197 0.26 15.70 4.93
CA PHE A 197 0.46 16.15 6.30
C PHE A 197 -0.17 17.52 6.57
N ALA A 198 -0.32 18.32 5.52
CA ALA A 198 -1.05 19.57 5.59
C ALA A 198 -2.58 19.39 5.59
N ALA A 199 -3.15 18.21 5.41
CA ALA A 199 -4.58 17.96 5.43
C ALA A 199 -5.11 17.57 6.81
N ASP A 200 -6.42 17.65 6.99
CA ASP A 200 -7.15 17.19 8.19
C ASP A 200 -7.71 15.78 7.98
N ILE A 201 -8.09 15.48 6.74
CA ILE A 201 -8.63 14.20 6.31
C ILE A 201 -7.89 13.75 5.04
N VAL A 202 -7.54 12.48 4.96
CA VAL A 202 -6.98 11.87 3.75
C VAL A 202 -7.91 10.78 3.26
N ILE A 203 -8.21 10.79 1.97
CA ILE A 203 -8.86 9.67 1.31
C ILE A 203 -7.79 8.81 0.65
N ASP A 204 -7.72 7.53 1.03
CA ASP A 204 -6.89 6.54 0.34
C ASP A 204 -7.60 6.05 -0.93
N GLU A 205 -8.75 5.37 -0.74
CA GLU A 205 -9.64 4.94 -1.82
C GLU A 205 -11.03 4.61 -1.25
N LEU A 206 -12.08 4.67 -2.07
CA LEU A 206 -13.47 4.47 -1.62
C LEU A 206 -14.25 3.47 -2.48
N VAL A 207 -13.61 2.82 -3.45
CA VAL A 207 -14.32 2.12 -4.55
C VAL A 207 -13.94 0.65 -4.65
N THR A 208 -12.65 0.31 -4.59
CA THR A 208 -12.16 -1.01 -5.03
C THR A 208 -12.10 -2.07 -3.92
N GLY A 209 -12.31 -1.67 -2.68
CA GLY A 209 -12.32 -2.59 -1.55
C GLY A 209 -10.91 -2.99 -1.06
N SER A 210 -9.95 -2.10 -1.23
CA SER A 210 -8.55 -2.33 -0.85
C SER A 210 -7.97 -1.15 -0.07
N TYR A 211 -6.72 -1.25 0.33
CA TYR A 211 -5.91 -0.15 0.83
C TYR A 211 -4.69 0.05 -0.07
N HIS A 212 -4.03 1.18 0.07
CA HIS A 212 -2.78 1.46 -0.62
C HIS A 212 -1.69 1.88 0.37
N LEU A 213 -0.44 1.83 -0.08
CA LEU A 213 0.70 2.35 0.68
C LEU A 213 0.45 3.79 1.15
N SER A 214 -0.21 4.58 0.29
CA SER A 214 -0.63 5.95 0.55
C SER A 214 -1.49 6.12 1.81
N GLY A 215 -2.42 5.22 2.06
CA GLY A 215 -3.27 5.20 3.27
C GLY A 215 -2.49 4.83 4.52
N LEU A 216 -1.62 3.81 4.42
CA LEU A 216 -0.73 3.42 5.51
C LEU A 216 0.20 4.57 5.93
N GLU A 217 0.81 5.25 4.96
CA GLU A 217 1.66 6.43 5.19
C GLU A 217 0.89 7.56 5.88
N SER A 218 -0.34 7.80 5.46
CA SER A 218 -1.19 8.84 6.06
C SER A 218 -1.51 8.54 7.53
N MET A 219 -1.86 7.30 7.84
CA MET A 219 -2.10 6.88 9.22
C MET A 219 -0.82 6.91 10.06
N ALA A 220 0.33 6.51 9.49
CA ALA A 220 1.62 6.61 10.17
C ALA A 220 1.97 8.05 10.60
N MET A 221 1.52 9.03 9.84
CA MET A 221 1.66 10.46 10.15
C MET A 221 0.55 11.02 11.07
N GLY A 222 -0.35 10.18 11.57
CA GLY A 222 -1.42 10.59 12.47
C GLY A 222 -2.58 11.34 11.79
N LEU A 223 -2.84 11.05 10.53
CA LEU A 223 -3.92 11.68 9.76
C LEU A 223 -5.18 10.81 9.76
N THR A 224 -6.34 11.44 9.90
CA THR A 224 -7.64 10.77 9.73
C THR A 224 -7.75 10.22 8.32
N THR A 225 -7.77 8.91 8.18
CA THR A 225 -7.69 8.26 6.88
C THR A 225 -8.95 7.46 6.59
N LEU A 226 -9.63 7.81 5.51
CA LEU A 226 -10.75 7.08 4.96
C LEU A 226 -10.26 6.08 3.92
N GLY A 227 -10.81 4.87 3.96
CA GLY A 227 -10.59 3.86 2.94
C GLY A 227 -11.76 2.91 2.89
N TYR A 228 -11.95 2.24 1.78
CA TYR A 228 -12.90 1.15 1.68
C TYR A 228 -12.14 -0.18 1.58
N LEU A 229 -12.27 -1.00 2.60
CA LEU A 229 -11.72 -2.35 2.63
C LEU A 229 -12.88 -3.35 2.58
N ASP A 230 -12.88 -4.23 1.60
CA ASP A 230 -13.84 -5.32 1.56
C ASP A 230 -13.49 -6.42 2.59
N ALA A 231 -14.40 -7.35 2.79
CA ALA A 231 -14.23 -8.40 3.80
C ALA A 231 -12.98 -9.25 3.55
N ARG A 232 -12.61 -9.52 2.29
CA ARG A 232 -11.42 -10.28 1.97
C ARG A 232 -10.14 -9.51 2.32
N THR A 233 -10.05 -8.26 1.93
CA THR A 233 -8.89 -7.41 2.26
C THR A 233 -8.75 -7.26 3.77
N THR A 234 -9.87 -7.04 4.47
CA THR A 234 -9.91 -6.99 5.94
C THR A 234 -9.35 -8.26 6.57
N ALA A 235 -9.77 -9.43 6.10
CA ALA A 235 -9.29 -10.71 6.59
C ALA A 235 -7.79 -10.93 6.33
N VAL A 236 -7.31 -10.57 5.14
CA VAL A 236 -5.89 -10.68 4.79
C VAL A 236 -5.04 -9.78 5.68
N VAL A 237 -5.45 -8.53 5.91
CA VAL A 237 -4.74 -7.60 6.82
C VAL A 237 -4.74 -8.14 8.24
N ALA A 238 -5.87 -8.63 8.73
CA ALA A 238 -5.97 -9.24 10.07
C ALA A 238 -5.04 -10.46 10.21
N ALA A 239 -4.98 -11.32 9.20
CA ALA A 239 -4.09 -12.48 9.20
C ALA A 239 -2.60 -12.10 9.22
N LEU A 240 -2.20 -11.05 8.49
CA LEU A 240 -0.81 -10.58 8.45
C LEU A 240 -0.37 -9.92 9.75
N THR A 241 -1.25 -9.14 10.36
CA THR A 241 -0.92 -8.32 11.54
C THR A 241 -1.27 -9.02 12.86
N GLY A 242 -2.19 -9.98 12.84
CA GLY A 242 -2.78 -10.58 14.04
C GLY A 242 -3.82 -9.67 14.72
N SER A 243 -4.14 -8.51 14.15
CA SER A 243 -5.08 -7.53 14.70
C SER A 243 -6.45 -7.64 14.02
N MET A 244 -7.51 -7.83 14.81
CA MET A 244 -8.89 -7.79 14.33
C MET A 244 -9.48 -6.38 14.32
N SER A 245 -8.85 -5.42 14.97
CA SER A 245 -9.20 -4.00 14.90
C SER A 245 -8.34 -3.33 13.86
N LEU A 246 -8.94 -2.69 12.87
CA LEU A 246 -8.24 -2.01 11.78
C LEU A 246 -8.43 -0.49 11.90
N PRO A 247 -7.43 0.31 11.46
CA PRO A 247 -7.38 1.75 11.77
C PRO A 247 -8.11 2.62 10.76
N TRP A 248 -8.47 2.09 9.59
CA TRP A 248 -9.19 2.88 8.58
C TRP A 248 -10.61 3.19 9.03
N ILE A 249 -11.08 4.38 8.70
CA ILE A 249 -12.52 4.64 8.69
C ILE A 249 -13.06 3.96 7.42
N ASN A 250 -13.62 2.77 7.58
CA ASN A 250 -14.00 1.88 6.47
C ASN A 250 -15.31 2.32 5.83
N VAL A 251 -15.24 3.11 4.79
CA VAL A 251 -16.40 3.73 4.14
C VAL A 251 -16.39 3.54 2.63
N PRO A 252 -17.43 2.90 2.05
CA PRO A 252 -17.59 2.82 0.61
C PRO A 252 -18.09 4.17 0.04
N LEU A 253 -17.84 4.39 -1.25
CA LEU A 253 -18.08 5.66 -1.93
C LEU A 253 -19.49 6.23 -1.70
N HIS A 254 -20.53 5.39 -1.75
CA HIS A 254 -21.91 5.85 -1.59
C HIS A 254 -22.25 6.38 -0.18
N ALA A 255 -21.50 5.94 0.83
CA ALA A 255 -21.67 6.39 2.22
C ALA A 255 -20.67 7.49 2.62
N ALA A 256 -19.72 7.83 1.75
CA ALA A 256 -18.70 8.84 2.02
C ALA A 256 -19.27 10.22 2.38
N PRO A 257 -20.35 10.73 1.74
CA PRO A 257 -20.92 12.02 2.13
C PRO A 257 -21.29 12.10 3.61
N GLU A 258 -22.07 11.15 4.12
CA GLU A 258 -22.52 11.14 5.51
C GLU A 258 -21.32 10.99 6.49
N CYS A 259 -20.37 10.14 6.16
CA CYS A 259 -19.17 9.97 6.96
C CYS A 259 -18.33 11.26 7.02
N LEU A 260 -18.15 11.94 5.88
CA LEU A 260 -17.39 13.18 5.81
C LEU A 260 -18.09 14.32 6.53
N GLU A 261 -19.43 14.43 6.47
CA GLU A 261 -20.21 15.41 7.25
C GLU A 261 -19.91 15.23 8.75
N THR A 262 -19.98 14.00 9.27
CA THR A 262 -19.66 13.69 10.67
C THR A 262 -18.24 14.11 11.05
N LEU A 263 -17.28 13.82 10.18
CA LEU A 263 -15.87 14.16 10.42
C LEU A 263 -15.59 15.66 10.28
N ILE A 264 -16.29 16.38 9.42
CA ILE A 264 -16.14 17.82 9.26
C ILE A 264 -16.64 18.55 10.49
N ASP A 265 -17.73 18.08 11.08
CA ASP A 265 -18.38 18.69 12.24
C ASP A 265 -17.57 18.54 13.55
N SER A 266 -16.68 17.53 13.65
CA SER A 266 -15.93 17.27 14.87
C SER A 266 -14.40 17.24 14.64
N SER A 267 -13.72 18.30 15.06
CA SER A 267 -12.23 18.37 15.04
C SER A 267 -11.60 17.40 16.04
N GLU A 268 -12.28 17.16 17.16
CA GLU A 268 -11.82 16.23 18.20
C GLU A 268 -11.84 14.80 17.68
N LEU A 269 -12.94 14.40 17.03
CA LEU A 269 -13.05 13.09 16.41
C LEU A 269 -11.97 12.87 15.34
N ARG A 270 -11.72 13.86 14.48
CA ARG A 270 -10.64 13.77 13.50
C ARG A 270 -9.27 13.57 14.18
N THR A 271 -8.97 14.38 15.16
CA THR A 271 -7.69 14.29 15.89
C THR A 271 -7.52 12.92 16.56
N PHE A 272 -8.58 12.45 17.21
CA PHE A 272 -8.57 11.15 17.87
C PHE A 272 -8.43 9.99 16.87
N ALA A 273 -9.17 10.02 15.76
CA ALA A 273 -9.07 9.01 14.71
C ALA A 273 -7.67 8.94 14.10
N GLY A 274 -7.05 10.11 13.84
CA GLY A 274 -5.67 10.16 13.34
C GLY A 274 -4.67 9.58 14.34
N ALA A 275 -4.81 9.91 15.63
CA ALA A 275 -3.96 9.37 16.69
C ALA A 275 -4.12 7.86 16.85
N ALA A 276 -5.37 7.36 16.82
CA ALA A 276 -5.66 5.93 16.86
C ALA A 276 -5.04 5.18 15.68
N GLY A 277 -5.13 5.75 14.47
CA GLY A 277 -4.50 5.22 13.25
C GLY A 277 -2.99 5.11 13.40
N MET A 278 -2.33 6.16 13.88
CA MET A 278 -0.88 6.18 14.10
C MET A 278 -0.46 5.13 15.13
N HIS A 279 -1.18 5.06 16.25
CA HIS A 279 -0.90 4.07 17.29
C HIS A 279 -1.02 2.63 16.75
N TRP A 280 -2.06 2.36 15.96
CA TRP A 280 -2.25 1.05 15.36
C TRP A 280 -1.11 0.69 14.39
N ILE A 281 -0.71 1.61 13.50
CA ILE A 281 0.39 1.41 12.57
C ILE A 281 1.67 1.04 13.33
N ARG A 282 2.02 1.79 14.36
CA ARG A 282 3.24 1.54 15.14
C ARG A 282 3.23 0.20 15.87
N ASN A 283 2.06 -0.28 16.28
CA ASN A 283 1.95 -1.53 17.03
C ASN A 283 1.78 -2.77 16.13
N ASN A 284 1.07 -2.63 15.01
CA ASN A 284 0.64 -3.75 14.19
C ASN A 284 1.25 -3.77 12.78
N TRP A 285 1.66 -2.59 12.26
CA TRP A 285 2.30 -2.49 10.94
C TRP A 285 3.79 -2.12 11.05
N ASP A 286 4.42 -2.55 12.12
CA ASP A 286 5.84 -2.33 12.36
C ASP A 286 6.69 -3.13 11.36
N THR A 287 7.58 -2.44 10.65
CA THR A 287 8.46 -3.04 9.64
C THR A 287 9.35 -4.14 10.23
N GLN A 288 9.84 -4.00 11.47
CA GLN A 288 10.64 -5.03 12.12
C GLN A 288 9.88 -6.34 12.32
N LYS A 289 8.57 -6.25 12.59
CA LYS A 289 7.71 -7.43 12.73
C LYS A 289 7.31 -8.00 11.38
N LEU A 290 6.96 -7.15 10.42
CA LEU A 290 6.39 -7.57 9.14
C LEU A 290 7.45 -8.03 8.13
N ILE A 291 8.70 -7.60 8.26
CA ILE A 291 9.79 -8.01 7.39
C ILE A 291 10.04 -9.52 7.43
N ARG A 292 9.64 -10.18 8.52
CA ARG A 292 9.73 -11.63 8.67
C ARG A 292 9.06 -12.40 7.54
N HIS A 293 7.94 -11.88 6.99
CA HIS A 293 7.24 -12.52 5.87
C HIS A 293 8.11 -12.65 4.62
N TYR A 294 9.03 -11.69 4.43
CA TYR A 294 10.01 -11.70 3.34
C TYR A 294 11.20 -12.60 3.67
N VAL A 295 11.73 -12.50 4.89
CA VAL A 295 12.87 -13.33 5.36
C VAL A 295 12.52 -14.81 5.29
N GLU A 296 11.35 -15.20 5.78
CA GLU A 296 10.83 -16.56 5.68
C GLU A 296 10.71 -17.03 4.22
N ALA A 297 10.19 -16.16 3.35
CA ALA A 297 10.07 -16.50 1.93
C ALA A 297 11.43 -16.67 1.26
N TYR A 298 12.43 -15.86 1.60
CA TYR A 298 13.78 -16.01 1.08
C TYR A 298 14.44 -17.30 1.56
N ASP A 299 14.30 -17.61 2.85
CA ASP A 299 14.80 -18.85 3.42
C ASP A 299 14.14 -20.09 2.79
N ASP A 300 12.82 -20.05 2.56
CA ASP A 300 12.10 -21.12 1.86
C ASP A 300 12.64 -21.32 0.44
N VAL A 301 12.82 -20.24 -0.32
CA VAL A 301 13.31 -20.31 -1.71
C VAL A 301 14.74 -20.84 -1.78
N LEU A 302 15.63 -20.35 -0.91
CA LEU A 302 17.04 -20.78 -0.86
C LEU A 302 17.19 -22.24 -0.47
N ASN A 303 16.31 -22.76 0.37
CA ASN A 303 16.30 -24.16 0.79
C ASN A 303 15.40 -25.07 -0.07
N GLY A 304 14.87 -24.57 -1.19
CA GLY A 304 14.01 -25.34 -2.09
C GLY A 304 12.67 -25.76 -1.46
N ARG A 305 12.23 -25.07 -0.43
CA ARG A 305 10.93 -25.33 0.22
C ARG A 305 9.82 -24.56 -0.54
N PRO A 306 8.61 -25.13 -0.63
CA PRO A 306 7.49 -24.42 -1.22
C PRO A 306 7.11 -23.22 -0.35
N LEU A 307 6.79 -22.07 -0.97
CA LEU A 307 6.20 -20.95 -0.24
C LEU A 307 4.83 -21.37 0.29
N VAL A 308 4.73 -21.47 1.60
CA VAL A 308 3.46 -21.77 2.24
C VAL A 308 2.65 -20.47 2.34
N ARG A 309 1.48 -20.44 1.71
CA ARG A 309 0.45 -19.48 2.09
C ARG A 309 0.17 -19.73 3.58
N SER A 310 0.15 -18.68 4.38
CA SER A 310 -0.29 -18.85 5.76
C SER A 310 -1.67 -19.53 5.73
N SER A 311 -1.82 -20.61 6.45
CA SER A 311 -3.09 -21.36 6.54
C SER A 311 -4.25 -20.44 6.86
N ARG A 312 -4.03 -19.43 7.70
CA ARG A 312 -5.04 -18.43 8.08
C ARG A 312 -5.56 -17.60 6.89
N VAL A 313 -4.75 -17.31 5.90
CA VAL A 313 -5.21 -16.60 4.68
C VAL A 313 -6.03 -17.52 3.78
N ASN A 314 -5.76 -18.82 3.79
CA ASN A 314 -6.54 -19.81 3.04
C ASN A 314 -7.86 -20.17 3.74
N GLU A 315 -7.94 -19.99 5.04
CA GLU A 315 -9.09 -20.29 5.90
C GLU A 315 -9.94 -19.05 6.19
N LEU A 316 -10.06 -18.13 5.23
CA LEU A 316 -10.79 -16.86 5.42
C LEU A 316 -12.26 -17.05 5.82
N ASN A 317 -12.84 -18.22 5.53
CA ASN A 317 -14.21 -18.53 5.92
C ASN A 317 -14.39 -18.73 7.44
N ASP A 318 -13.29 -19.04 8.16
CA ASP A 318 -13.32 -19.29 9.60
C ASP A 318 -12.97 -18.03 10.43
N ILE A 319 -12.55 -16.96 9.75
CA ILE A 319 -12.28 -15.70 10.42
C ILE A 319 -13.61 -14.96 10.60
N ALA A 320 -14.12 -14.94 11.82
CA ALA A 320 -15.23 -14.07 12.21
C ALA A 320 -14.74 -12.61 12.17
N ILE A 321 -14.96 -11.95 11.04
CA ILE A 321 -14.62 -10.54 10.87
C ILE A 321 -15.76 -9.74 11.48
N PRO A 322 -15.51 -8.89 12.50
CA PRO A 322 -16.50 -7.95 13.00
C PRO A 322 -17.05 -7.09 11.87
N ASP A 323 -18.30 -6.63 11.99
CA ASP A 323 -18.87 -5.68 11.04
C ASP A 323 -18.03 -4.41 11.01
N TYR A 324 -17.09 -4.38 10.07
CA TYR A 324 -16.09 -3.33 9.92
C TYR A 324 -16.58 -2.28 8.94
N ASN A 325 -17.38 -1.35 9.48
CA ASN A 325 -17.92 -0.23 8.72
C ASN A 325 -17.72 1.10 9.47
N TRP A 326 -17.80 2.21 8.76
CA TRP A 326 -17.50 3.53 9.28
C TRP A 326 -18.40 3.93 10.47
N ARG A 327 -19.69 3.56 10.49
CA ARG A 327 -20.57 3.89 11.60
C ARG A 327 -20.14 3.20 12.90
N THR A 328 -19.74 1.94 12.79
CA THR A 328 -19.18 1.20 13.93
C THR A 328 -17.85 1.79 14.37
N ASN A 329 -16.98 2.17 13.42
CA ASN A 329 -15.70 2.82 13.71
C ASN A 329 -15.92 4.15 14.43
N ILE A 330 -16.77 5.03 13.92
CA ILE A 330 -17.06 6.33 14.53
C ILE A 330 -17.62 6.16 15.95
N LYS A 331 -18.63 5.31 16.15
CA LYS A 331 -19.19 5.05 17.47
C LYS A 331 -18.16 4.53 18.47
N GLN A 332 -17.24 3.70 18.02
CA GLN A 332 -16.14 3.21 18.86
C GLN A 332 -15.18 4.33 19.23
N LEU A 333 -14.79 5.18 18.27
CA LEU A 333 -13.93 6.33 18.51
C LEU A 333 -14.58 7.34 19.44
N GLU A 334 -15.86 7.66 19.24
CA GLU A 334 -16.63 8.56 20.13
C GLU A 334 -16.71 8.01 21.57
N ARG A 335 -16.94 6.70 21.72
CA ARG A 335 -16.93 6.07 23.03
C ARG A 335 -15.58 6.23 23.73
N CYS A 336 -14.49 5.88 23.06
CA CYS A 336 -13.15 6.02 23.62
C CYS A 336 -12.80 7.50 23.93
N LEU A 337 -13.26 8.44 23.12
CA LEU A 337 -13.06 9.87 23.33
C LEU A 337 -13.80 10.36 24.60
N ASN A 338 -14.99 9.82 24.89
CA ASN A 338 -15.79 10.20 26.04
C ASN A 338 -15.37 9.50 27.35
N GLU A 339 -14.65 8.39 27.27
CA GLU A 339 -14.17 7.59 28.40
C GLU A 339 -12.75 7.98 28.86
N GLY A 340 -12.01 8.74 28.07
CA GLY A 340 -10.63 9.21 28.34
C GLY A 340 -10.58 10.66 28.77
#